data_3d0f4e21b253b649b10198fff1357b2b
#
_entry.id   3d0f4e21b253b649b10198fff1357b2b
#
_cell.length_a   1.000
_cell.length_b   1.000
_cell.length_c   1.000
_cell.angle_alpha   90.00
_cell.angle_beta   90.00
_cell.angle_gamma   90.00
#
_symmetry.space_group_name_H-M   'P 1'
#
loop_
_entity.id
_entity.type
_entity.pdbx_description
1 polymer ?
#
loop_
_entity_poly.entity_id
_entity_poly.type
_entity_poly.pdbx_seq_one_letter_code
_entity_poly.pdbx_strand_id
1 'polypeptide(L)' 'MCQLNVVMEREGKQETLMESVTGLEVTEQGIVLRTYFEDPMTVSNASIKRIDFLGGFVVLSPESIEK' A
#
# COMPACT_ATOMS: atom_id res chain seq x y z
N MET A 1 -15.34 -9.84 -6.99
CA MET A 1 -14.95 -8.57 -6.49
C MET A 1 -13.59 -8.64 -5.85
N CYS A 2 -12.69 -7.88 -6.32
CA CYS A 2 -11.32 -7.99 -5.85
C CYS A 2 -11.05 -6.92 -4.83
N GLN A 3 -10.87 -7.33 -3.61
CA GLN A 3 -10.42 -6.44 -2.56
C GLN A 3 -9.03 -6.86 -2.19
N LEU A 4 -8.15 -5.88 -2.07
CA LEU A 4 -6.76 -6.14 -1.81
C LEU A 4 -6.40 -5.70 -0.42
N ASN A 5 -5.44 -6.38 0.16
CA ASN A 5 -4.82 -5.93 1.40
C ASN A 5 -3.53 -5.23 1.04
N VAL A 6 -3.19 -4.19 1.77
CA VAL A 6 -1.97 -3.44 1.52
C VAL A 6 -1.08 -3.61 2.73
N VAL A 7 0.14 -4.04 2.47
CA VAL A 7 1.11 -4.26 3.54
C VAL A 7 2.35 -3.43 3.25
N MET A 8 3.02 -3.03 4.30
CA MET A 8 4.30 -2.34 4.21
C MET A 8 5.39 -3.29 4.65
N GLU A 9 6.41 -3.41 3.83
CA GLU A 9 7.54 -4.27 4.16
C GLU A 9 8.75 -3.42 4.50
N ARG A 10 9.29 -3.63 5.69
CA ARG A 10 10.48 -2.94 6.15
C ARG A 10 11.42 -3.96 6.76
N GLU A 11 12.65 -3.97 6.27
CA GLU A 11 13.69 -4.79 6.89
C GLU A 11 13.24 -6.23 7.05
N GLY A 12 12.54 -6.73 6.04
CA GLY A 12 12.10 -8.11 6.06
C GLY A 12 10.83 -8.38 6.82
N LYS A 13 10.21 -7.36 7.39
CA LYS A 13 8.98 -7.52 8.14
C LYS A 13 7.84 -6.85 7.40
N GLN A 14 6.67 -7.46 7.50
CA GLN A 14 5.49 -6.94 6.84
C GLN A 14 4.46 -6.51 7.86
N GLU A 15 3.85 -5.38 7.59
CA GLU A 15 2.81 -4.84 8.45
C GLU A 15 1.62 -4.49 7.59
N THR A 16 0.45 -4.98 7.96
CA THR A 16 -0.77 -4.66 7.20
C THR A 16 -1.18 -3.23 7.50
N LEU A 17 -1.28 -2.44 6.45
CA LEU A 17 -1.69 -1.05 6.58
C LEU A 17 -3.20 -0.91 6.48
N MET A 18 -3.82 -1.60 5.52
CA MET A 18 -5.25 -1.47 5.29
C MET A 18 -5.74 -2.71 4.59
N GLU A 19 -6.91 -3.17 5.00
CA GLU A 19 -7.55 -4.32 4.39
C GLU A 19 -8.73 -3.87 3.55
N SER A 20 -9.13 -4.72 2.63
CA SER A 20 -10.29 -4.47 1.78
C SER A 20 -10.14 -3.17 1.01
N VAL A 21 -8.96 -2.96 0.47
CA VAL A 21 -8.67 -1.75 -0.29
C VAL A 21 -9.28 -1.89 -1.67
N THR A 22 -10.05 -0.89 -2.06
CA THR A 22 -10.72 -0.90 -3.36
C THR A 22 -10.05 0.02 -4.37
N GLY A 23 -9.13 0.88 -3.93
CA GLY A 23 -8.43 1.75 -4.83
C GLY A 23 -7.08 2.14 -4.29
N LEU A 24 -6.14 2.32 -5.19
CA LEU A 24 -4.80 2.72 -4.83
C LEU A 24 -4.34 3.72 -5.87
N GLU A 25 -3.85 4.86 -5.41
CA GLU A 25 -3.45 5.91 -6.31
C GLU A 25 -2.07 6.41 -5.91
N VAL A 26 -1.18 6.53 -6.89
CA VAL A 26 0.16 7.04 -6.64
C VAL A 26 0.17 8.52 -6.96
N THR A 27 0.53 9.33 -5.97
CA THR A 27 0.60 10.76 -6.13
C THR A 27 1.98 11.25 -5.76
N GLU A 28 2.21 12.54 -5.97
CA GLU A 28 3.49 13.12 -5.60
C GLU A 28 3.70 13.12 -4.09
N GLN A 29 2.64 13.05 -3.34
CA GLN A 29 2.73 13.10 -1.89
C GLN A 29 2.78 11.73 -1.27
N GLY A 30 2.61 10.69 -2.06
CA GLY A 30 2.63 9.34 -1.54
C GLY A 30 1.58 8.49 -2.23
N ILE A 31 1.24 7.41 -1.57
CA ILE A 31 0.28 6.46 -2.11
C ILE A 31 -1.00 6.59 -1.32
N VAL A 32 -2.11 6.82 -2.01
CA VAL A 32 -3.40 6.98 -1.39
C VAL A 32 -4.15 5.66 -1.49
N LEU A 33 -4.60 5.17 -0.35
CA LEU A 33 -5.35 3.93 -0.26
C LEU A 33 -6.80 4.26 0.05
N ARG A 34 -7.71 3.63 -0.69
CA ARG A 34 -9.13 3.88 -0.51
C ARG A 34 -9.85 2.59 -0.21
N THR A 35 -10.82 2.69 0.65
CA THR A 35 -11.68 1.57 1.00
C THR A 35 -13.07 2.11 1.22
N TYR A 36 -14.07 1.23 1.12
CA TYR A 36 -15.44 1.66 1.37
C TYR A 36 -15.73 1.86 2.86
N PHE A 37 -14.85 1.38 3.73
CA PHE A 37 -15.16 1.33 5.16
C PHE A 37 -14.55 2.46 5.94
N GLU A 38 -13.57 3.14 5.39
CA GLU A 38 -12.85 4.18 6.13
C GLU A 38 -12.48 5.30 5.18
N ASP A 39 -12.01 6.39 5.76
CA ASP A 39 -11.52 7.50 4.97
C ASP A 39 -10.23 7.10 4.27
N PRO A 40 -9.92 7.76 3.16
CA PRO A 40 -8.67 7.45 2.46
C PRO A 40 -7.45 7.69 3.35
N MET A 41 -6.45 6.86 3.14
CA MET A 41 -5.20 6.95 3.90
C MET A 41 -4.08 7.26 2.93
N THR A 42 -3.24 8.23 3.27
CA THR A 42 -2.08 8.56 2.47
C THR A 42 -0.84 8.02 3.15
N VAL A 43 -0.08 7.22 2.41
CA VAL A 43 1.17 6.66 2.90
C VAL A 43 2.30 7.43 2.24
N SER A 44 3.02 8.22 3.03
CA SER A 44 4.09 9.04 2.50
C SER A 44 5.39 8.27 2.43
N ASN A 45 6.22 8.65 1.48
CA ASN A 45 7.57 8.10 1.36
C ASN A 45 7.54 6.59 1.19
N ALA A 46 6.64 6.14 0.32
CA ALA A 46 6.51 4.73 0.05
C ALA A 46 6.34 4.53 -1.44
N SER A 47 6.71 3.35 -1.90
CA SER A 47 6.54 2.98 -3.28
C SER A 47 6.01 1.55 -3.34
N ILE A 48 5.43 1.20 -4.47
CA ILE A 48 4.91 -0.13 -4.67
C ILE A 48 6.08 -1.06 -4.96
N LYS A 49 6.23 -2.08 -4.14
CA LYS A 49 7.27 -3.06 -4.37
C LYS A 49 6.77 -4.17 -5.28
N ARG A 50 5.58 -4.66 -5.03
CA ARG A 50 4.98 -5.64 -5.92
C ARG A 50 3.50 -5.78 -5.62
N ILE A 51 2.79 -6.32 -6.58
CA ILE A 51 1.36 -6.58 -6.45
C ILE A 51 1.15 -8.05 -6.74
N ASP A 52 0.43 -8.73 -5.84
CA ASP A 52 0.14 -10.14 -6.01
C ASP A 52 -1.36 -10.28 -6.20
N PHE A 53 -1.76 -10.49 -7.45
CA PHE A 53 -3.19 -10.57 -7.76
C PHE A 53 -3.79 -11.90 -7.30
N LEU A 54 -3.00 -12.95 -7.28
CA LEU A 54 -3.51 -14.24 -6.82
C LEU A 54 -3.66 -14.23 -5.30
N GLY A 55 -2.70 -13.67 -4.60
CA GLY A 55 -2.80 -13.61 -3.16
C GLY A 55 -3.69 -12.49 -2.67
N GLY A 56 -3.93 -11.50 -3.51
CA GLY A 56 -4.81 -10.42 -3.13
C GLY A 56 -4.15 -9.40 -2.23
N PHE A 57 -2.89 -9.06 -2.49
CA PHE A 57 -2.25 -8.04 -1.66
C PHE A 57 -1.26 -7.23 -2.47
N VAL A 58 -0.97 -6.05 -1.96
CA VAL A 58 -0.01 -5.12 -2.52
C VAL A 58 1.05 -4.88 -1.46
N VAL A 59 2.31 -5.01 -1.86
CA VAL A 59 3.41 -4.80 -0.94
C VAL A 59 4.04 -3.46 -1.25
N LEU A 60 4.09 -2.61 -0.27
CA LEU A 60 4.76 -1.32 -0.36
C LEU A 60 6.07 -1.39 0.39
N SER A 61 6.99 -0.54 0.02
CA SER A 61 8.25 -0.43 0.75
C SER A 61 8.55 1.04 0.98
N PRO A 62 9.30 1.34 2.04
CA PRO A 62 9.67 2.73 2.26
C PRO A 62 10.56 3.21 1.13
N GLU A 63 10.32 4.42 0.69
CA GLU A 63 11.13 5.00 -0.35
C GLU A 63 12.38 5.56 0.29
N SER A 64 13.52 5.08 -0.17
CA SER A 64 14.78 5.52 0.37
C SER A 64 15.21 6.78 -0.33
N ILE A 65 15.41 7.82 0.40
CA ILE A 65 15.81 9.07 -0.18
C ILE A 65 17.21 9.35 0.16
N GLU A 66 18.01 8.66 0.37
CA GLU A 66 19.30 8.93 0.66
C GLU A 66 20.11 9.34 -0.25
N LYS A 67 20.20 9.97 -0.24
CA LYS A 67 20.91 10.30 -0.95
C LYS A 67 21.57 10.30 -0.92
#